data_e14666439fa63a61832501ab4b597900
#
_entry.id   e14666439fa63a61832501ab4b597900
#
_cell.length_a   1.000
_cell.length_b   1.000
_cell.length_c   1.000
_cell.angle_alpha   90.00
_cell.angle_beta   90.00
_cell.angle_gamma   90.00
#
_symmetry.space_group_name_H-M   'P 1'
#
loop_
_entity.id
_entity.type
_entity.pdbx_description
1 polymer ?
#
loop_
_entity_poly.entity_id
_entity_poly.type
_entity_poly.pdbx_seq_one_letter_code
_entity_poly.pdbx_strand_id
1 'polypeptide(L)'
;MYLPAKPGCEKGDRLNGLTNRDSPLHIGPADFRQIGHQLVDQIAALLESIPNRPVTRDESPSSIRDALGLNGGLPENGADPAALLATAARLIADHSLFNGHPRFFGYITSSPAPVGMLADFLASALNPNVGGWLLSPAATEVEAQTIRWIAELIGYPVDCGGLLVSGGNMANFVCFLAARAAGAGWDVRADGISDGSRPRLRCYASAETHTWIQKAADLAGIGTAGIRWIPTDSRQRMDVAKLAERLAADQAAGDLPFVVVGTAGSVSTGAVDPLGEIGSLCREQGVWFHVDGAYGGFAAAVPDASADLRALADADSVAVDPHKWLYAPLEAGCALVRDCEALRRAFSYHPPYYHFEEQATNYVDFGPQNSRGFRALKVWLALQQAGASGYRRMIGDDIALSRAMADAVAAHPELELVTQDLSIATFRYVPADLRGSDSDAAREYVDALNRALLDALQRGGEVFVSNAVIAGRYVLRACIVNFHTSLTDVQAVPDIVARTGAAIDRKMRAASQL
;
A
#
# COMPACT_ATOMS: atom_id res chain seq x y z
N MET A 1 -1.74 50.15 40.57
CA MET A 1 -0.55 50.70 39.91
C MET A 1 -0.68 50.47 38.42
N TYR A 2 -1.20 51.42 37.68
CA TYR A 2 -1.38 51.36 36.20
C TYR A 2 0.01 51.62 35.58
N LEU A 3 0.50 50.66 34.77
CA LEU A 3 1.64 50.91 33.89
C LEU A 3 1.14 51.73 32.68
N PRO A 4 1.85 52.79 32.25
CA PRO A 4 1.45 53.57 31.09
C PRO A 4 1.62 52.76 29.80
N ALA A 5 0.62 52.87 28.91
CA ALA A 5 0.62 52.33 27.55
C ALA A 5 1.83 52.90 26.78
N LYS A 6 2.60 52.04 26.10
CA LYS A 6 3.63 52.46 25.14
C LYS A 6 3.01 53.27 24.03
N PRO A 7 3.66 54.35 23.54
CA PRO A 7 3.14 55.17 22.46
C PRO A 7 2.96 54.35 21.17
N GLY A 8 1.89 54.66 20.45
CA GLY A 8 1.38 53.96 19.29
C GLY A 8 2.43 53.79 18.21
N CYS A 9 2.75 52.58 17.92
CA CYS A 9 3.37 52.17 16.66
C CYS A 9 2.35 52.43 15.57
N GLU A 10 2.67 53.26 14.60
CA GLU A 10 1.83 53.79 13.55
C GLU A 10 1.20 52.66 12.75
N LYS A 11 -0.09 52.45 13.01
CA LYS A 11 -0.91 51.48 12.24
C LYS A 11 -0.97 51.80 10.75
N GLY A 12 -0.76 53.08 10.37
CA GLY A 12 -0.76 53.55 8.98
C GLY A 12 0.43 53.07 8.15
N ASP A 13 1.64 53.12 8.68
CA ASP A 13 2.86 52.69 7.95
C ASP A 13 2.89 51.18 7.72
N ARG A 14 2.40 50.41 8.68
CA ARG A 14 2.33 48.95 8.54
C ARG A 14 1.35 48.50 7.46
N LEU A 15 0.26 49.21 7.26
CA LEU A 15 -0.73 48.92 6.21
C LEU A 15 -0.25 49.35 4.82
N ASN A 16 0.51 50.44 4.71
CA ASN A 16 1.10 50.86 3.44
C ASN A 16 2.14 49.84 2.95
N GLY A 17 2.93 49.22 3.83
CA GLY A 17 3.85 48.14 3.52
C GLY A 17 3.18 46.85 3.05
N LEU A 18 1.87 46.66 3.32
CA LEU A 18 1.12 45.48 2.86
C LEU A 18 0.62 45.58 1.41
N THR A 19 0.71 46.76 0.79
CA THR A 19 0.34 46.95 -0.62
C THR A 19 1.28 46.17 -1.56
N ASN A 20 2.57 46.09 -1.18
CA ASN A 20 3.58 45.31 -1.88
C ASN A 20 4.31 44.43 -0.86
N ARG A 21 3.69 43.31 -0.48
CA ARG A 21 4.30 42.38 0.47
C ARG A 21 5.54 41.72 -0.13
N ASP A 22 6.67 41.90 0.53
CA ASP A 22 7.81 41.03 0.31
C ASP A 22 7.50 39.64 0.90
N SER A 23 7.61 38.60 0.08
CA SER A 23 7.34 37.22 0.49
C SER A 23 8.61 36.38 0.32
N PRO A 24 9.24 35.92 1.41
CA PRO A 24 10.43 35.09 1.34
C PRO A 24 10.23 33.76 0.60
N LEU A 25 8.97 33.36 0.35
CA LEU A 25 8.63 32.16 -0.42
C LEU A 25 8.47 32.42 -1.92
N HIS A 26 8.54 33.70 -2.35
CA HIS A 26 8.33 34.03 -3.75
C HIS A 26 9.59 33.72 -4.58
N ILE A 27 9.40 32.94 -5.65
CA ILE A 27 10.43 32.68 -6.67
C ILE A 27 9.89 33.22 -8.00
N GLY A 28 10.68 34.08 -8.66
CA GLY A 28 10.29 34.65 -9.95
C GLY A 28 10.18 33.57 -11.05
N PRO A 29 9.36 33.81 -12.10
CA PRO A 29 9.15 32.80 -13.15
C PRO A 29 10.43 32.34 -13.88
N ALA A 30 11.43 33.20 -14.01
CA ALA A 30 12.71 32.86 -14.62
C ALA A 30 13.53 31.92 -13.74
N ASP A 31 13.63 32.23 -12.44
CA ASP A 31 14.35 31.42 -11.46
C ASP A 31 13.63 30.08 -11.23
N PHE A 32 12.30 30.12 -11.12
CA PHE A 32 11.49 28.88 -11.03
C PHE A 32 11.75 27.94 -12.20
N ARG A 33 11.79 28.47 -13.43
CA ARG A 33 12.10 27.68 -14.64
C ARG A 33 13.52 27.10 -14.58
N GLN A 34 14.50 27.91 -14.20
CA GLN A 34 15.90 27.48 -14.12
C GLN A 34 16.08 26.37 -13.08
N ILE A 35 15.57 26.57 -11.86
CA ILE A 35 15.65 25.61 -10.76
C ILE A 35 14.91 24.32 -11.12
N GLY A 36 13.72 24.46 -11.72
CA GLY A 36 12.90 23.33 -12.14
C GLY A 36 13.59 22.48 -13.22
N HIS A 37 14.21 23.08 -14.23
CA HIS A 37 14.99 22.34 -15.23
C HIS A 37 16.18 21.60 -14.60
N GLN A 38 16.91 22.22 -13.70
CA GLN A 38 18.02 21.58 -12.98
C GLN A 38 17.54 20.37 -12.16
N LEU A 39 16.40 20.46 -11.49
CA LEU A 39 15.83 19.35 -10.74
C LEU A 39 15.40 18.20 -11.67
N VAL A 40 14.76 18.51 -12.81
CA VAL A 40 14.35 17.50 -13.81
C VAL A 40 15.57 16.77 -14.36
N ASP A 41 16.65 17.48 -14.69
CA ASP A 41 17.90 16.87 -15.17
C ASP A 41 18.53 15.96 -14.09
N GLN A 42 18.54 16.39 -12.83
CA GLN A 42 19.03 15.58 -11.71
C GLN A 42 18.18 14.32 -11.50
N ILE A 43 16.85 14.43 -11.59
CA ILE A 43 15.94 13.26 -11.47
C ILE A 43 16.17 12.31 -12.64
N ALA A 44 16.30 12.78 -13.87
CA ALA A 44 16.57 11.95 -15.04
C ALA A 44 17.89 11.17 -14.88
N ALA A 45 18.96 11.84 -14.47
CA ALA A 45 20.25 11.20 -14.18
C ALA A 45 20.16 10.20 -13.02
N LEU A 46 19.38 10.49 -11.97
CA LEU A 46 19.11 9.55 -10.88
C LEU A 46 18.42 8.29 -11.41
N LEU A 47 17.32 8.42 -12.16
CA LEU A 47 16.57 7.29 -12.71
C LEU A 47 17.46 6.39 -13.59
N GLU A 48 18.30 6.98 -14.44
CA GLU A 48 19.27 6.25 -15.27
C GLU A 48 20.30 5.49 -14.42
N SER A 49 20.70 6.04 -13.27
CA SER A 49 21.73 5.44 -12.41
C SER A 49 21.22 4.31 -11.52
N ILE A 50 19.92 4.23 -11.21
CA ILE A 50 19.33 3.28 -10.23
C ILE A 50 19.75 1.83 -10.49
N PRO A 51 19.71 1.28 -11.72
CA PRO A 51 20.06 -0.13 -11.94
C PRO A 51 21.52 -0.48 -11.61
N ASN A 52 22.40 0.52 -11.57
CA ASN A 52 23.83 0.38 -11.31
C ASN A 52 24.23 0.76 -9.87
N ARG A 53 23.28 1.21 -9.06
CA ARG A 53 23.51 1.51 -7.65
C ARG A 53 23.34 0.25 -6.80
N PRO A 54 23.88 0.19 -5.57
CA PRO A 54 23.44 -0.82 -4.62
C PRO A 54 21.95 -0.62 -4.30
N VAL A 55 21.21 -1.72 -4.13
CA VAL A 55 19.77 -1.66 -3.77
C VAL A 55 19.58 -0.93 -2.45
N THR A 56 20.48 -1.16 -1.51
CA THR A 56 20.52 -0.53 -0.19
C THR A 56 21.94 -0.18 0.19
N ARG A 57 22.08 0.73 1.13
CA ARG A 57 23.33 0.99 1.86
C ARG A 57 23.15 0.55 3.30
N ASP A 58 24.22 0.03 3.92
CA ASP A 58 24.21 -0.31 5.36
C ASP A 58 24.44 0.95 6.18
N GLU A 59 23.39 1.75 6.40
CA GLU A 59 23.45 3.01 7.11
C GLU A 59 22.61 2.98 8.39
N SER A 60 23.15 3.57 9.45
CA SER A 60 22.43 3.71 10.72
C SER A 60 21.55 4.98 10.73
N PRO A 61 20.48 5.02 11.54
CA PRO A 61 19.69 6.25 11.71
C PRO A 61 20.52 7.46 12.17
N SER A 62 21.60 7.26 12.94
CA SER A 62 22.51 8.34 13.35
C SER A 62 23.33 8.86 12.19
N SER A 63 23.95 7.96 11.39
CA SER A 63 24.74 8.37 10.23
C SER A 63 23.93 9.16 9.20
N ILE A 64 22.66 8.77 8.97
CA ILE A 64 21.75 9.52 8.08
C ILE A 64 21.42 10.90 8.66
N ARG A 65 21.09 11.00 9.97
CA ARG A 65 20.84 12.31 10.61
C ARG A 65 22.03 13.23 10.51
N ASP A 66 23.23 12.72 10.73
CA ASP A 66 24.46 13.51 10.64
C ASP A 66 24.75 13.95 9.20
N ALA A 67 24.62 13.04 8.23
CA ALA A 67 24.82 13.35 6.80
C ALA A 67 23.84 14.40 6.27
N LEU A 68 22.59 14.37 6.72
CA LEU A 68 21.55 15.32 6.33
C LEU A 68 21.50 16.58 7.22
N GLY A 69 22.33 16.68 8.25
CA GLY A 69 22.35 17.82 9.17
C GLY A 69 21.06 17.99 9.99
N LEU A 70 20.34 16.89 10.28
CA LEU A 70 19.00 16.93 10.91
C LEU A 70 19.02 17.19 12.42
N ASN A 71 20.19 17.39 13.03
CA ASN A 71 20.33 17.68 14.45
C ASN A 71 20.21 19.19 14.77
N GLY A 72 20.06 20.05 13.76
CA GLY A 72 19.90 21.50 13.90
C GLY A 72 18.50 21.92 14.34
N GLY A 73 18.38 23.13 14.92
CA GLY A 73 17.09 23.76 15.19
C GLY A 73 16.45 24.36 13.93
N LEU A 74 15.22 24.91 14.11
CA LEU A 74 14.58 25.68 13.04
C LEU A 74 15.47 26.88 12.62
N PRO A 75 15.80 27.03 11.33
CA PRO A 75 16.59 28.15 10.86
C PRO A 75 15.91 29.50 11.13
N GLU A 76 16.63 30.44 11.70
CA GLU A 76 16.12 31.80 11.92
C GLU A 76 16.01 32.58 10.60
N ASN A 77 16.94 32.35 9.66
CA ASN A 77 16.97 33.02 8.37
C ASN A 77 16.75 32.02 7.23
N GLY A 78 16.09 32.48 6.17
CA GLY A 78 15.93 31.71 4.93
C GLY A 78 17.26 31.50 4.21
N ALA A 79 17.26 30.57 3.26
CA ALA A 79 18.41 30.27 2.38
C ALA A 79 17.99 30.30 0.91
N ASP A 80 18.97 30.35 0.02
CA ASP A 80 18.76 30.34 -1.43
C ASP A 80 18.02 29.07 -1.88
N PRO A 81 16.87 29.17 -2.56
CA PRO A 81 16.07 28.01 -2.94
C PRO A 81 16.78 27.06 -3.92
N ALA A 82 17.64 27.57 -4.81
CA ALA A 82 18.37 26.74 -5.74
C ALA A 82 19.39 25.85 -5.01
N ALA A 83 20.14 26.44 -4.09
CA ALA A 83 21.10 25.70 -3.27
C ALA A 83 20.44 24.70 -2.32
N LEU A 84 19.29 25.07 -1.72
CA LEU A 84 18.50 24.17 -0.87
C LEU A 84 18.04 22.94 -1.66
N LEU A 85 17.42 23.15 -2.83
CA LEU A 85 16.85 22.06 -3.62
C LEU A 85 17.93 21.12 -4.18
N ALA A 86 19.04 21.70 -4.70
CA ALA A 86 20.17 20.91 -5.21
C ALA A 86 20.81 20.06 -4.10
N THR A 87 20.98 20.62 -2.91
CA THR A 87 21.53 19.91 -1.75
C THR A 87 20.59 18.80 -1.29
N ALA A 88 19.29 19.09 -1.16
CA ALA A 88 18.28 18.11 -0.77
C ALA A 88 18.20 16.95 -1.78
N ALA A 89 18.14 17.25 -3.08
CA ALA A 89 18.06 16.23 -4.13
C ALA A 89 19.26 15.27 -4.06
N ARG A 90 20.49 15.78 -3.90
CA ARG A 90 21.70 14.96 -3.78
C ARG A 90 21.68 14.12 -2.50
N LEU A 91 21.49 14.76 -1.33
CA LEU A 91 21.56 14.07 -0.04
C LEU A 91 20.47 13.01 0.10
N ILE A 92 19.21 13.32 -0.30
CA ILE A 92 18.11 12.36 -0.22
C ILE A 92 18.37 11.19 -1.17
N ALA A 93 18.80 11.45 -2.42
CA ALA A 93 19.10 10.39 -3.37
C ALA A 93 20.26 9.49 -2.90
N ASP A 94 21.29 10.08 -2.25
CA ASP A 94 22.46 9.31 -1.79
C ASP A 94 22.15 8.41 -0.58
N HIS A 95 21.14 8.74 0.20
CA HIS A 95 20.74 8.01 1.43
C HIS A 95 19.37 7.32 1.33
N SER A 96 18.85 7.08 0.12
CA SER A 96 17.56 6.43 -0.10
C SER A 96 17.69 4.96 -0.52
N LEU A 97 16.70 4.18 -0.13
CA LEU A 97 16.40 2.88 -0.71
C LEU A 97 15.61 3.10 -2.02
N PHE A 98 15.97 2.38 -3.08
CA PHE A 98 15.31 2.52 -4.38
C PHE A 98 14.34 1.38 -4.66
N ASN A 99 13.04 1.60 -4.43
CA ASN A 99 11.99 0.65 -4.80
C ASN A 99 11.98 0.34 -6.32
N GLY A 100 12.45 1.28 -7.15
CA GLY A 100 12.59 1.09 -8.59
C GLY A 100 13.82 0.30 -9.03
N HIS A 101 14.69 -0.15 -8.12
CA HIS A 101 15.84 -0.96 -8.48
C HIS A 101 15.39 -2.36 -8.99
N PRO A 102 15.93 -2.88 -10.10
CA PRO A 102 15.50 -4.16 -10.70
C PRO A 102 15.55 -5.36 -9.75
N ARG A 103 16.42 -5.34 -8.73
CA ARG A 103 16.56 -6.39 -7.71
C ARG A 103 16.00 -6.02 -6.35
N PHE A 104 15.07 -5.07 -6.32
CA PHE A 104 14.28 -4.81 -5.12
C PHE A 104 13.03 -5.68 -5.13
N PHE A 105 12.97 -6.69 -4.28
CA PHE A 105 11.87 -7.65 -4.14
C PHE A 105 11.24 -7.62 -2.75
N GLY A 106 11.56 -6.61 -1.96
CA GLY A 106 11.05 -6.46 -0.60
C GLY A 106 9.64 -5.88 -0.56
N TYR A 107 8.90 -6.22 0.47
CA TYR A 107 7.55 -5.71 0.72
C TYR A 107 6.62 -5.85 -0.52
N ILE A 108 5.68 -4.92 -0.71
CA ILE A 108 4.87 -4.77 -1.93
C ILE A 108 4.88 -3.29 -2.29
N THR A 109 5.99 -2.83 -2.81
CA THR A 109 6.20 -1.47 -3.28
C THR A 109 6.74 -1.52 -4.71
N SER A 110 6.23 -0.64 -5.58
CA SER A 110 6.54 -0.66 -7.00
C SER A 110 7.61 0.35 -7.39
N SER A 111 8.19 0.16 -8.58
CA SER A 111 8.89 1.24 -9.26
C SER A 111 7.87 2.30 -9.70
N PRO A 112 8.13 3.59 -9.42
CA PRO A 112 7.18 4.64 -9.77
C PRO A 112 7.22 4.97 -11.28
N ALA A 113 6.06 5.03 -11.93
CA ALA A 113 5.94 5.42 -13.33
C ALA A 113 6.37 6.89 -13.53
N PRO A 114 7.29 7.20 -14.47
CA PRO A 114 7.77 8.57 -14.68
C PRO A 114 6.67 9.59 -15.00
N VAL A 115 5.66 9.21 -15.77
CA VAL A 115 4.52 10.10 -16.03
C VAL A 115 3.75 10.46 -14.75
N GLY A 116 3.71 9.54 -13.78
CA GLY A 116 3.11 9.79 -12.47
C GLY A 116 3.89 10.81 -11.64
N MET A 117 5.23 10.80 -11.72
CA MET A 117 6.08 11.81 -11.07
C MET A 117 5.81 13.22 -11.63
N LEU A 118 5.73 13.33 -12.96
CA LEU A 118 5.38 14.60 -13.63
C LEU A 118 3.96 15.05 -13.31
N ALA A 119 3.04 14.10 -13.16
CA ALA A 119 1.66 14.38 -12.74
C ALA A 119 1.60 14.94 -11.31
N ASP A 120 2.39 14.39 -10.37
CA ASP A 120 2.46 14.92 -9.00
C ASP A 120 3.06 16.34 -8.97
N PHE A 121 4.04 16.63 -9.82
CA PHE A 121 4.58 17.98 -9.97
C PHE A 121 3.50 18.96 -10.48
N LEU A 122 2.73 18.57 -11.51
CA LEU A 122 1.60 19.37 -12.01
C LEU A 122 0.49 19.52 -10.98
N ALA A 123 0.11 18.45 -10.28
CA ALA A 123 -0.91 18.48 -9.24
C ALA A 123 -0.53 19.43 -8.09
N SER A 124 0.76 19.44 -7.69
CA SER A 124 1.28 20.34 -6.67
C SER A 124 1.23 21.81 -7.11
N ALA A 125 1.48 22.09 -8.39
CA ALA A 125 1.39 23.44 -8.95
C ALA A 125 -0.05 23.97 -9.01
N LEU A 126 -1.03 23.10 -9.30
CA LEU A 126 -2.45 23.45 -9.33
C LEU A 126 -3.06 23.54 -7.92
N ASN A 127 -2.55 22.74 -6.99
CA ASN A 127 -2.97 22.66 -5.58
C ASN A 127 -4.50 22.61 -5.37
N PRO A 128 -5.27 21.76 -6.10
CA PRO A 128 -6.72 21.72 -5.97
C PRO A 128 -7.14 20.94 -4.71
N ASN A 129 -8.24 21.36 -4.08
CA ASN A 129 -8.89 20.57 -3.04
C ASN A 129 -10.01 19.71 -3.64
N VAL A 130 -9.78 18.42 -3.82
CA VAL A 130 -10.71 17.44 -4.40
C VAL A 130 -11.75 16.95 -3.37
N GLY A 131 -12.09 17.76 -2.39
CA GLY A 131 -13.17 17.48 -1.43
C GLY A 131 -14.57 17.79 -1.99
N GLY A 132 -14.71 18.88 -2.76
CA GLY A 132 -15.96 19.28 -3.38
C GLY A 132 -15.77 19.67 -4.84
N TRP A 133 -16.78 19.40 -5.68
CA TRP A 133 -16.73 19.66 -7.11
C TRP A 133 -16.45 21.13 -7.43
N LEU A 134 -17.14 22.04 -6.75
CA LEU A 134 -16.96 23.48 -6.94
C LEU A 134 -15.52 23.97 -6.67
N LEU A 135 -14.80 23.30 -5.76
CA LEU A 135 -13.42 23.65 -5.41
C LEU A 135 -12.40 23.14 -6.43
N SER A 136 -12.75 22.11 -7.20
CA SER A 136 -11.83 21.47 -8.15
C SER A 136 -12.60 20.68 -9.23
N PRO A 137 -13.33 21.33 -10.14
CA PRO A 137 -14.20 20.64 -11.09
C PRO A 137 -13.45 19.60 -11.93
N ALA A 138 -12.37 19.99 -12.59
CA ALA A 138 -11.59 19.10 -13.45
C ALA A 138 -10.97 17.93 -12.66
N ALA A 139 -10.44 18.19 -11.47
CA ALA A 139 -9.81 17.13 -10.66
C ALA A 139 -10.83 16.12 -10.14
N THR A 140 -12.04 16.56 -9.81
CA THR A 140 -13.15 15.69 -9.39
C THR A 140 -13.59 14.78 -10.53
N GLU A 141 -13.75 15.29 -11.74
CA GLU A 141 -14.13 14.49 -12.91
C GLU A 141 -13.03 13.50 -13.32
N VAL A 142 -11.76 13.89 -13.22
CA VAL A 142 -10.62 12.99 -13.43
C VAL A 142 -10.61 11.87 -12.39
N GLU A 143 -10.89 12.17 -11.11
CA GLU A 143 -10.98 11.12 -10.09
C GLU A 143 -12.15 10.16 -10.36
N ALA A 144 -13.32 10.68 -10.72
CA ALA A 144 -14.48 9.87 -11.07
C ALA A 144 -14.20 8.95 -12.28
N GLN A 145 -13.54 9.45 -13.30
CA GLN A 145 -13.14 8.64 -14.45
C GLN A 145 -12.09 7.60 -14.08
N THR A 146 -11.12 7.95 -13.25
CA THR A 146 -10.08 7.03 -12.77
C THR A 146 -10.67 5.87 -12.00
N ILE A 147 -11.63 6.12 -11.13
CA ILE A 147 -12.36 5.08 -10.37
C ILE A 147 -13.08 4.11 -11.33
N ARG A 148 -13.80 4.64 -12.32
CA ARG A 148 -14.47 3.80 -13.34
C ARG A 148 -13.48 2.95 -14.12
N TRP A 149 -12.33 3.50 -14.53
CA TRP A 149 -11.30 2.75 -15.25
C TRP A 149 -10.62 1.69 -14.39
N ILE A 150 -10.42 1.95 -13.10
CA ILE A 150 -9.93 0.93 -12.16
C ILE A 150 -10.95 -0.20 -12.03
N ALA A 151 -12.23 0.13 -11.84
CA ALA A 151 -13.31 -0.86 -11.78
C ALA A 151 -13.38 -1.70 -13.07
N GLU A 152 -13.39 -1.06 -14.24
CA GLU A 152 -13.39 -1.73 -15.54
C GLU A 152 -12.18 -2.66 -15.72
N LEU A 153 -10.99 -2.21 -15.33
CA LEU A 153 -9.75 -2.97 -15.48
C LEU A 153 -9.78 -4.28 -14.70
N ILE A 154 -10.32 -4.27 -13.48
CA ILE A 154 -10.41 -5.47 -12.61
C ILE A 154 -11.72 -6.27 -12.80
N GLY A 155 -12.63 -5.81 -13.67
CA GLY A 155 -13.93 -6.46 -13.91
C GLY A 155 -14.99 -6.18 -12.85
N TYR A 156 -14.81 -5.14 -12.02
CA TYR A 156 -15.81 -4.70 -11.04
C TYR A 156 -16.85 -3.79 -11.70
N PRO A 157 -18.11 -3.69 -11.19
CA PRO A 157 -19.13 -2.83 -11.80
C PRO A 157 -18.68 -1.38 -11.97
N VAL A 158 -18.84 -0.85 -13.19
CA VAL A 158 -18.36 0.52 -13.54
C VAL A 158 -19.24 1.65 -12.98
N ASP A 159 -20.44 1.31 -12.54
CA ASP A 159 -21.39 2.22 -11.86
C ASP A 159 -21.23 2.23 -10.34
N CYS A 160 -20.19 1.58 -9.82
CA CYS A 160 -19.84 1.59 -8.41
C CYS A 160 -19.51 3.00 -7.90
N GLY A 161 -19.68 3.23 -6.60
CA GLY A 161 -19.07 4.33 -5.89
C GLY A 161 -17.60 4.07 -5.57
N GLY A 162 -16.86 5.12 -5.23
CA GLY A 162 -15.48 4.96 -4.80
C GLY A 162 -14.77 6.29 -4.59
N LEU A 163 -13.55 6.21 -4.09
CA LEU A 163 -12.66 7.38 -3.94
C LEU A 163 -11.19 6.94 -3.85
N LEU A 164 -10.28 7.84 -4.25
CA LEU A 164 -8.85 7.64 -4.03
C LEU A 164 -8.44 8.11 -2.65
N VAL A 165 -7.64 7.30 -1.96
CA VAL A 165 -7.17 7.51 -0.59
C VAL A 165 -5.65 7.28 -0.49
N SER A 166 -5.10 7.43 0.73
CA SER A 166 -3.67 7.32 1.01
C SER A 166 -3.10 5.88 1.00
N GLY A 167 -3.78 4.94 0.38
CA GLY A 167 -3.31 3.55 0.26
C GLY A 167 -4.28 2.54 0.84
N GLY A 168 -3.93 1.24 0.69
CA GLY A 168 -4.80 0.11 0.99
C GLY A 168 -5.36 0.08 2.40
N ASN A 169 -4.56 0.48 3.39
CA ASN A 169 -5.05 0.56 4.77
C ASN A 169 -6.26 1.50 4.89
N MET A 170 -6.20 2.68 4.26
CA MET A 170 -7.31 3.63 4.26
C MET A 170 -8.45 3.19 3.34
N ALA A 171 -8.15 2.57 2.19
CA ALA A 171 -9.17 2.04 1.28
C ALA A 171 -10.01 0.95 1.97
N ASN A 172 -9.35 -0.02 2.60
CA ASN A 172 -10.00 -1.06 3.40
C ASN A 172 -10.79 -0.46 4.58
N PHE A 173 -10.24 0.57 5.26
CA PHE A 173 -10.92 1.22 6.38
C PHE A 173 -12.21 1.93 5.94
N VAL A 174 -12.20 2.62 4.80
CA VAL A 174 -13.40 3.23 4.22
C VAL A 174 -14.46 2.17 3.92
N CYS A 175 -14.08 1.08 3.25
CA CYS A 175 -14.98 -0.03 2.96
C CYS A 175 -15.53 -0.69 4.24
N PHE A 176 -14.69 -0.86 5.26
CA PHE A 176 -15.08 -1.41 6.56
C PHE A 176 -16.10 -0.53 7.27
N LEU A 177 -15.95 0.80 7.22
CA LEU A 177 -16.93 1.73 7.82
C LEU A 177 -18.24 1.75 7.04
N ALA A 178 -18.20 1.63 5.70
CA ALA A 178 -19.40 1.48 4.88
C ALA A 178 -20.15 0.18 5.24
N ALA A 179 -19.42 -0.94 5.35
CA ALA A 179 -19.98 -2.23 5.80
C ALA A 179 -20.57 -2.14 7.19
N ARG A 180 -19.89 -1.47 8.14
CA ARG A 180 -20.40 -1.26 9.49
C ARG A 180 -21.72 -0.47 9.50
N ALA A 181 -21.79 0.61 8.75
CA ALA A 181 -22.99 1.43 8.65
C ALA A 181 -24.16 0.69 7.99
N ALA A 182 -23.88 -0.18 7.02
CA ALA A 182 -24.90 -0.98 6.33
C ALA A 182 -25.36 -2.19 7.16
N GLY A 183 -24.44 -2.86 7.88
CA GLY A 183 -24.69 -4.14 8.54
C GLY A 183 -25.11 -4.06 10.01
N ALA A 184 -25.03 -2.89 10.65
CA ALA A 184 -25.32 -2.78 12.08
C ALA A 184 -26.81 -2.91 12.43
N GLY A 185 -27.73 -2.55 11.53
CA GLY A 185 -29.17 -2.56 11.80
C GLY A 185 -29.68 -1.38 12.65
N TRP A 186 -28.82 -0.42 13.01
CA TRP A 186 -29.14 0.84 13.68
C TRP A 186 -28.21 1.96 13.20
N ASP A 187 -28.53 3.21 13.52
CA ASP A 187 -27.67 4.34 13.16
C ASP A 187 -26.43 4.40 14.06
N VAL A 188 -25.36 3.70 13.66
CA VAL A 188 -24.07 3.68 14.38
C VAL A 188 -23.40 5.06 14.47
N ARG A 189 -23.78 6.02 13.63
CA ARG A 189 -23.23 7.36 13.62
C ARG A 189 -23.84 8.24 14.71
N ALA A 190 -25.14 8.10 14.91
CA ALA A 190 -25.87 8.82 15.96
C ALA A 190 -25.73 8.15 17.33
N ASP A 191 -25.85 6.83 17.36
CA ASP A 191 -26.04 6.09 18.61
C ASP A 191 -24.78 5.37 19.09
N GLY A 192 -23.71 5.34 18.27
CA GLY A 192 -22.50 4.58 18.56
C GLY A 192 -22.65 3.07 18.37
N ILE A 193 -21.64 2.31 18.80
CA ILE A 193 -21.55 0.86 18.54
C ILE A 193 -22.41 0.04 19.51
N SER A 194 -22.49 0.44 20.77
CA SER A 194 -23.18 -0.34 21.80
C SER A 194 -23.71 0.56 22.90
N ASP A 195 -24.91 0.24 23.37
CA ASP A 195 -25.52 0.80 24.59
C ASP A 195 -25.70 -0.27 25.67
N GLY A 196 -25.10 -1.45 25.49
CA GLY A 196 -25.22 -2.60 26.39
C GLY A 196 -26.38 -3.55 26.06
N SER A 197 -27.36 -3.13 25.25
CA SER A 197 -28.50 -3.95 24.82
C SER A 197 -28.38 -4.48 23.38
N ARG A 198 -27.51 -3.89 22.57
CA ARG A 198 -27.33 -4.23 21.15
C ARG A 198 -26.46 -5.45 20.95
N PRO A 199 -26.67 -6.24 19.89
CA PRO A 199 -25.80 -7.34 19.54
C PRO A 199 -24.37 -6.84 19.24
N ARG A 200 -23.38 -7.66 19.53
CA ARG A 200 -21.98 -7.34 19.25
C ARG A 200 -21.69 -7.53 17.76
N LEU A 201 -21.18 -6.49 17.11
CA LEU A 201 -20.73 -6.58 15.73
C LEU A 201 -19.49 -7.48 15.61
N ARG A 202 -19.50 -8.37 14.60
CA ARG A 202 -18.40 -9.29 14.31
C ARG A 202 -17.93 -9.14 12.88
N CYS A 203 -16.62 -9.09 12.69
CA CYS A 203 -15.95 -9.15 11.39
C CYS A 203 -15.11 -10.43 11.29
N TYR A 204 -15.03 -10.99 10.08
CA TYR A 204 -14.39 -12.27 9.81
C TYR A 204 -13.28 -12.08 8.80
N ALA A 205 -12.11 -12.67 9.06
CA ALA A 205 -10.95 -12.59 8.20
C ALA A 205 -10.07 -13.81 8.36
N SER A 206 -9.30 -14.18 7.34
CA SER A 206 -8.33 -15.27 7.46
C SER A 206 -7.17 -14.90 8.38
N ALA A 207 -6.48 -15.91 8.92
CA ALA A 207 -5.26 -15.72 9.70
C ALA A 207 -4.15 -15.01 8.92
N GLU A 208 -4.21 -15.02 7.57
CA GLU A 208 -3.25 -14.37 6.67
C GLU A 208 -3.66 -12.95 6.25
N THR A 209 -4.80 -12.44 6.73
CA THR A 209 -5.26 -11.08 6.42
C THR A 209 -4.29 -10.04 6.99
N HIS A 210 -4.01 -9.01 6.20
CA HIS A 210 -3.12 -7.92 6.58
C HIS A 210 -3.60 -7.18 7.84
N THR A 211 -2.68 -6.65 8.64
CA THR A 211 -2.93 -6.00 9.94
C THR A 211 -3.85 -4.77 9.89
N TRP A 212 -4.26 -4.30 8.70
CA TRP A 212 -5.21 -3.20 8.58
C TRP A 212 -6.53 -3.48 9.31
N ILE A 213 -6.99 -4.75 9.34
CA ILE A 213 -8.26 -5.12 9.96
C ILE A 213 -8.26 -4.90 11.47
N GLN A 214 -7.11 -5.13 12.13
CA GLN A 214 -6.96 -4.85 13.56
C GLN A 214 -7.09 -3.36 13.84
N LYS A 215 -6.44 -2.52 13.03
CA LYS A 215 -6.57 -1.06 13.13
C LYS A 215 -7.99 -0.59 12.83
N ALA A 216 -8.62 -1.17 11.80
CA ALA A 216 -10.00 -0.83 11.45
C ALA A 216 -10.99 -1.21 12.56
N ALA A 217 -10.87 -2.41 13.13
CA ALA A 217 -11.73 -2.85 14.21
C ALA A 217 -11.55 -2.01 15.48
N ASP A 218 -10.31 -1.63 15.81
CA ASP A 218 -9.99 -0.73 16.92
C ASP A 218 -10.59 0.66 16.70
N LEU A 219 -10.22 1.33 15.61
CA LEU A 219 -10.67 2.69 15.29
C LEU A 219 -12.19 2.81 15.06
N ALA A 220 -12.83 1.74 14.56
CA ALA A 220 -14.27 1.69 14.35
C ALA A 220 -15.07 1.39 15.63
N GLY A 221 -14.40 1.17 16.77
CA GLY A 221 -15.04 0.86 18.05
C GLY A 221 -15.55 -0.59 18.20
N ILE A 222 -15.24 -1.46 17.22
CA ILE A 222 -15.57 -2.89 17.27
C ILE A 222 -14.68 -3.61 18.30
N GLY A 223 -13.43 -3.14 18.44
CA GLY A 223 -12.37 -3.79 19.20
C GLY A 223 -11.80 -5.01 18.50
N THR A 224 -10.54 -5.32 18.74
CA THR A 224 -9.85 -6.47 18.11
C THR A 224 -10.43 -7.82 18.54
N ALA A 225 -11.08 -7.90 19.70
CA ALA A 225 -11.85 -9.08 20.14
C ALA A 225 -13.12 -9.34 19.29
N GLY A 226 -13.54 -8.35 18.50
CA GLY A 226 -14.62 -8.48 17.52
C GLY A 226 -14.23 -9.20 16.24
N ILE A 227 -12.92 -9.34 15.98
CA ILE A 227 -12.39 -10.04 14.81
C ILE A 227 -12.45 -11.56 15.06
N ARG A 228 -13.01 -12.28 14.09
CA ARG A 228 -13.02 -13.73 14.02
C ARG A 228 -11.97 -14.20 13.04
N TRP A 229 -10.86 -14.67 13.56
CA TRP A 229 -9.77 -15.23 12.76
C TRP A 229 -10.17 -16.63 12.29
N ILE A 230 -10.29 -16.80 10.98
CA ILE A 230 -10.63 -18.06 10.33
C ILE A 230 -9.32 -18.77 9.93
N PRO A 231 -9.16 -20.05 10.28
CA PRO A 231 -8.01 -20.85 9.85
C PRO A 231 -7.85 -20.85 8.33
N THR A 232 -6.64 -21.13 7.88
CA THR A 232 -6.32 -21.30 6.46
C THR A 232 -6.10 -22.78 6.13
N ASP A 233 -6.30 -23.12 4.85
CA ASP A 233 -5.96 -24.44 4.31
C ASP A 233 -4.43 -24.59 4.12
N SER A 234 -3.99 -25.74 3.59
CA SER A 234 -2.58 -26.01 3.32
C SER A 234 -1.97 -25.07 2.26
N ARG A 235 -2.80 -24.36 1.49
CA ARG A 235 -2.41 -23.34 0.51
C ARG A 235 -2.48 -21.93 1.07
N GLN A 236 -2.62 -21.77 2.38
CA GLN A 236 -2.73 -20.48 3.08
C GLN A 236 -3.95 -19.64 2.65
N ARG A 237 -5.05 -20.27 2.23
CA ARG A 237 -6.31 -19.64 1.85
C ARG A 237 -7.35 -19.86 2.94
N MET A 238 -8.28 -18.94 3.12
CA MET A 238 -9.37 -19.05 4.10
C MET A 238 -10.13 -20.40 3.96
N ASP A 239 -10.29 -21.10 5.05
CA ASP A 239 -11.15 -22.30 5.13
C ASP A 239 -12.62 -21.88 5.21
N VAL A 240 -13.35 -22.00 4.09
CA VAL A 240 -14.75 -21.56 3.98
C VAL A 240 -15.68 -22.39 4.85
N ALA A 241 -15.37 -23.68 5.09
CA ALA A 241 -16.18 -24.50 5.98
C ALA A 241 -16.08 -23.98 7.43
N LYS A 242 -14.88 -23.61 7.86
CA LYS A 242 -14.65 -23.00 9.18
C LYS A 242 -15.27 -21.60 9.29
N LEU A 243 -15.31 -20.84 8.20
CA LEU A 243 -16.04 -19.59 8.15
C LEU A 243 -17.54 -19.81 8.38
N ALA A 244 -18.14 -20.76 7.66
CA ALA A 244 -19.58 -21.09 7.80
C ALA A 244 -19.92 -21.56 9.23
N GLU A 245 -19.11 -22.46 9.80
CA GLU A 245 -19.27 -22.91 11.20
C GLU A 245 -19.24 -21.72 12.18
N ARG A 246 -18.29 -20.80 11.97
CA ARG A 246 -18.11 -19.65 12.86
C ARG A 246 -19.24 -18.63 12.75
N LEU A 247 -19.71 -18.34 11.54
CA LEU A 247 -20.86 -17.45 11.30
C LEU A 247 -22.11 -17.99 12.03
N ALA A 248 -22.42 -19.28 11.85
CA ALA A 248 -23.56 -19.91 12.49
C ALA A 248 -23.46 -19.89 14.04
N ALA A 249 -22.27 -20.13 14.59
CA ALA A 249 -22.03 -20.10 16.01
C ALA A 249 -22.22 -18.70 16.63
N ASP A 250 -21.71 -17.66 15.99
CA ASP A 250 -21.84 -16.28 16.46
C ASP A 250 -23.30 -15.80 16.36
N GLN A 251 -24.03 -16.12 15.28
CA GLN A 251 -25.47 -15.84 15.13
C GLN A 251 -26.29 -16.52 16.22
N ALA A 252 -26.03 -17.81 16.51
CA ALA A 252 -26.69 -18.54 17.56
C ALA A 252 -26.41 -17.97 18.97
N ALA A 253 -25.23 -17.32 19.15
CA ALA A 253 -24.87 -16.62 20.39
C ALA A 253 -25.50 -15.21 20.51
N GLY A 254 -26.23 -14.74 19.47
CA GLY A 254 -26.83 -13.41 19.42
C GLY A 254 -25.85 -12.31 19.01
N ASP A 255 -24.67 -12.65 18.51
CA ASP A 255 -23.74 -11.71 17.89
C ASP A 255 -24.23 -11.37 16.45
N LEU A 256 -23.81 -10.23 15.92
CA LEU A 256 -24.20 -9.76 14.59
C LEU A 256 -23.00 -9.76 13.63
N PRO A 257 -22.88 -10.77 12.74
CA PRO A 257 -21.95 -10.74 11.63
C PRO A 257 -22.26 -9.55 10.70
N PHE A 258 -21.29 -8.65 10.47
CA PHE A 258 -21.53 -7.51 9.57
C PHE A 258 -20.63 -7.51 8.33
N VAL A 259 -19.43 -8.10 8.39
CA VAL A 259 -18.51 -8.15 7.25
C VAL A 259 -17.63 -9.39 7.28
N VAL A 260 -17.47 -10.01 6.10
CA VAL A 260 -16.43 -11.01 5.83
C VAL A 260 -15.42 -10.39 4.87
N VAL A 261 -14.14 -10.54 5.19
CA VAL A 261 -13.01 -10.05 4.37
C VAL A 261 -12.35 -11.23 3.67
N GLY A 262 -12.47 -11.30 2.35
CA GLY A 262 -11.67 -12.18 1.51
C GLY A 262 -10.43 -11.45 1.03
N THR A 263 -9.31 -12.16 0.91
CA THR A 263 -8.02 -11.58 0.48
C THR A 263 -7.69 -12.00 -0.96
N ALA A 264 -7.54 -11.04 -1.86
CA ALA A 264 -7.01 -11.26 -3.22
C ALA A 264 -5.50 -11.02 -3.23
N GLY A 265 -4.74 -12.03 -2.86
CA GLY A 265 -3.28 -11.97 -2.74
C GLY A 265 -2.81 -11.60 -1.34
N SER A 266 -2.56 -12.60 -0.50
CA SER A 266 -2.05 -12.41 0.86
C SER A 266 -0.63 -11.82 0.85
N VAL A 267 -0.30 -11.05 1.88
CA VAL A 267 1.03 -10.42 2.01
C VAL A 267 2.13 -11.48 2.13
N SER A 268 1.86 -12.58 2.82
CA SER A 268 2.87 -13.61 3.11
C SER A 268 3.25 -14.42 1.87
N THR A 269 2.27 -14.85 1.08
CA THR A 269 2.46 -15.86 0.02
C THR A 269 1.94 -15.44 -1.35
N GLY A 270 1.06 -14.44 -1.42
CA GLY A 270 0.31 -14.11 -2.65
C GLY A 270 -0.96 -14.95 -2.84
N ALA A 271 -1.28 -15.84 -1.90
CA ALA A 271 -2.45 -16.70 -1.98
C ALA A 271 -3.76 -15.89 -2.13
N VAL A 272 -4.65 -16.38 -2.95
CA VAL A 272 -5.98 -15.82 -3.19
C VAL A 272 -7.00 -16.70 -2.48
N ASP A 273 -7.79 -16.11 -1.59
CA ASP A 273 -8.87 -16.81 -0.91
C ASP A 273 -9.92 -17.35 -1.91
N PRO A 274 -10.73 -18.35 -1.55
CA PRO A 274 -11.83 -18.85 -2.39
C PRO A 274 -12.97 -17.81 -2.50
N LEU A 275 -12.71 -16.69 -3.19
CA LEU A 275 -13.58 -15.52 -3.19
C LEU A 275 -14.99 -15.82 -3.72
N GLY A 276 -15.11 -16.75 -4.68
CA GLY A 276 -16.40 -17.19 -5.20
C GLY A 276 -17.26 -17.91 -4.16
N GLU A 277 -16.65 -18.80 -3.37
CA GLU A 277 -17.35 -19.52 -2.31
C GLU A 277 -17.70 -18.59 -1.14
N ILE A 278 -16.76 -17.71 -0.75
CA ILE A 278 -16.97 -16.72 0.32
C ILE A 278 -18.12 -15.78 -0.07
N GLY A 279 -18.12 -15.25 -1.30
CA GLY A 279 -19.17 -14.36 -1.80
C GLY A 279 -20.55 -15.01 -1.82
N SER A 280 -20.63 -16.29 -2.21
CA SER A 280 -21.88 -17.07 -2.18
C SER A 280 -22.39 -17.22 -0.75
N LEU A 281 -21.53 -17.63 0.19
CA LEU A 281 -21.89 -17.76 1.60
C LEU A 281 -22.35 -16.42 2.21
N CYS A 282 -21.64 -15.33 1.93
CA CYS A 282 -22.00 -13.99 2.41
C CYS A 282 -23.39 -13.56 1.92
N ARG A 283 -23.71 -13.82 0.64
CA ARG A 283 -25.01 -13.51 0.05
C ARG A 283 -26.14 -14.31 0.70
N GLU A 284 -25.90 -15.60 0.96
CA GLU A 284 -26.88 -16.48 1.66
C GLU A 284 -27.13 -16.02 3.10
N GLN A 285 -26.11 -15.53 3.78
CA GLN A 285 -26.19 -15.09 5.18
C GLN A 285 -26.56 -13.61 5.36
N GLY A 286 -26.65 -12.83 4.26
CA GLY A 286 -26.91 -11.39 4.33
C GLY A 286 -25.79 -10.60 5.00
N VAL A 287 -24.54 -11.03 4.87
CA VAL A 287 -23.35 -10.40 5.45
C VAL A 287 -22.57 -9.68 4.33
N TRP A 288 -22.06 -8.48 4.61
CA TRP A 288 -21.26 -7.71 3.64
C TRP A 288 -19.98 -8.46 3.27
N PHE A 289 -19.77 -8.62 1.96
CA PHE A 289 -18.56 -9.22 1.43
C PHE A 289 -17.59 -8.13 0.96
N HIS A 290 -16.45 -8.02 1.63
CA HIS A 290 -15.35 -7.12 1.28
C HIS A 290 -14.16 -7.90 0.75
N VAL A 291 -13.54 -7.42 -0.33
CA VAL A 291 -12.29 -7.99 -0.85
C VAL A 291 -11.13 -7.02 -0.62
N ASP A 292 -10.18 -7.45 0.21
CA ASP A 292 -8.86 -6.82 0.26
C ASP A 292 -8.04 -7.26 -0.96
N GLY A 293 -8.12 -6.47 -2.01
CA GLY A 293 -7.36 -6.61 -3.25
C GLY A 293 -6.19 -5.63 -3.34
N ALA A 294 -5.77 -5.03 -2.23
CA ALA A 294 -4.74 -4.00 -2.20
C ALA A 294 -3.46 -4.39 -2.96
N TYR A 295 -3.10 -5.67 -2.91
CA TYR A 295 -2.01 -6.21 -3.73
C TYR A 295 -2.54 -6.89 -5.00
N GLY A 296 -3.22 -8.00 -4.87
CA GLY A 296 -3.52 -8.89 -5.99
C GLY A 296 -4.78 -8.54 -6.78
N GLY A 297 -5.57 -7.54 -6.36
CA GLY A 297 -6.82 -7.18 -7.05
C GLY A 297 -6.61 -6.85 -8.53
N PHE A 298 -5.50 -6.20 -8.89
CA PHE A 298 -5.19 -5.91 -10.29
C PHE A 298 -4.81 -7.14 -11.13
N ALA A 299 -4.43 -8.26 -10.50
CA ALA A 299 -4.20 -9.51 -11.20
C ALA A 299 -5.49 -10.10 -11.82
N ALA A 300 -6.68 -9.66 -11.39
CA ALA A 300 -7.93 -10.00 -12.05
C ALA A 300 -8.00 -9.53 -13.51
N ALA A 301 -7.19 -8.54 -13.88
CA ALA A 301 -7.13 -8.02 -15.25
C ALA A 301 -6.42 -8.95 -16.24
N VAL A 302 -5.54 -9.86 -15.78
CA VAL A 302 -4.80 -10.74 -16.70
C VAL A 302 -5.71 -11.79 -17.33
N PRO A 303 -5.45 -12.20 -18.59
CA PRO A 303 -6.36 -13.10 -19.33
C PRO A 303 -6.55 -14.47 -18.65
N ASP A 304 -5.53 -14.98 -17.97
CA ASP A 304 -5.50 -16.26 -17.27
C ASP A 304 -5.75 -16.15 -15.75
N ALA A 305 -6.33 -15.02 -15.29
CA ALA A 305 -6.73 -14.86 -13.90
C ALA A 305 -7.64 -16.01 -13.44
N SER A 306 -7.43 -16.47 -12.21
CA SER A 306 -8.25 -17.54 -11.62
C SER A 306 -9.71 -17.14 -11.48
N ALA A 307 -10.61 -18.11 -11.38
CA ALA A 307 -12.02 -17.87 -11.13
C ALA A 307 -12.22 -17.10 -9.80
N ASP A 308 -11.44 -17.43 -8.78
CA ASP A 308 -11.49 -16.73 -7.49
C ASP A 308 -11.12 -15.26 -7.63
N LEU A 309 -10.04 -14.90 -8.35
CA LEU A 309 -9.70 -13.50 -8.60
C LEU A 309 -10.84 -12.76 -9.32
N ARG A 310 -11.46 -13.38 -10.32
CA ARG A 310 -12.58 -12.76 -11.04
C ARG A 310 -13.83 -12.60 -10.18
N ALA A 311 -14.00 -13.46 -9.18
CA ALA A 311 -15.13 -13.39 -8.25
C ALA A 311 -15.07 -12.15 -7.33
N LEU A 312 -13.97 -11.38 -7.31
CA LEU A 312 -13.96 -10.07 -6.67
C LEU A 312 -15.06 -9.13 -7.23
N ALA A 313 -15.49 -9.38 -8.48
CA ALA A 313 -16.59 -8.66 -9.11
C ALA A 313 -17.93 -8.82 -8.35
N ASP A 314 -18.07 -9.84 -7.53
CA ASP A 314 -19.30 -10.10 -6.75
C ASP A 314 -19.29 -9.43 -5.36
N ALA A 315 -18.17 -8.86 -4.93
CA ALA A 315 -18.03 -8.23 -3.64
C ALA A 315 -18.89 -6.95 -3.50
N ASP A 316 -19.33 -6.66 -2.28
CA ASP A 316 -20.00 -5.39 -1.95
C ASP A 316 -19.01 -4.23 -1.95
N SER A 317 -17.74 -4.51 -1.63
CA SER A 317 -16.65 -3.54 -1.72
C SER A 317 -15.31 -4.19 -2.00
N VAL A 318 -14.43 -3.45 -2.68
CA VAL A 318 -13.06 -3.87 -3.02
C VAL A 318 -12.09 -2.74 -2.70
N ALA A 319 -10.97 -3.06 -2.06
CA ALA A 319 -9.85 -2.14 -1.92
C ALA A 319 -8.71 -2.56 -2.86
N VAL A 320 -8.14 -1.62 -3.62
CA VAL A 320 -6.96 -1.85 -4.46
C VAL A 320 -5.96 -0.72 -4.32
N ASP A 321 -4.67 -1.00 -4.54
CA ASP A 321 -3.60 -0.01 -4.43
C ASP A 321 -2.95 0.30 -5.79
N PRO A 322 -3.37 1.38 -6.48
CA PRO A 322 -2.68 1.84 -7.70
C PRO A 322 -1.17 2.05 -7.51
N HIS A 323 -0.71 2.45 -6.31
CA HIS A 323 0.71 2.61 -6.02
C HIS A 323 1.47 1.28 -5.86
N LYS A 324 0.78 0.12 -5.93
CA LYS A 324 1.40 -1.20 -6.05
C LYS A 324 1.43 -1.62 -7.53
N TRP A 325 0.43 -2.26 -8.03
CA TRP A 325 0.48 -2.88 -9.37
C TRP A 325 -0.02 -2.04 -10.54
N LEU A 326 -0.39 -0.77 -10.31
CA LEU A 326 -0.45 0.23 -11.38
C LEU A 326 0.78 1.15 -11.40
N TYR A 327 1.79 0.84 -10.59
CA TYR A 327 3.09 1.54 -10.55
C TYR A 327 2.98 3.05 -10.34
N ALA A 328 1.88 3.52 -9.76
CA ALA A 328 1.75 4.94 -9.43
C ALA A 328 2.73 5.32 -8.31
N PRO A 329 3.34 6.50 -8.36
CA PRO A 329 4.13 7.00 -7.23
C PRO A 329 3.30 7.03 -5.95
N LEU A 330 3.91 6.68 -4.81
CA LEU A 330 3.27 6.80 -3.50
C LEU A 330 2.79 8.24 -3.27
N GLU A 331 1.54 8.40 -2.83
CA GLU A 331 0.59 7.38 -2.42
C GLU A 331 -0.67 7.41 -3.30
N ALA A 332 -1.27 6.24 -3.53
CA ALA A 332 -2.60 6.10 -4.12
C ALA A 332 -3.20 4.73 -3.76
N GLY A 333 -4.24 4.72 -2.94
CA GLY A 333 -5.16 3.61 -2.73
C GLY A 333 -6.53 3.93 -3.32
N CYS A 334 -7.36 2.95 -3.60
CA CYS A 334 -8.70 3.12 -4.14
C CYS A 334 -9.68 2.21 -3.40
N ALA A 335 -10.72 2.80 -2.82
CA ALA A 335 -11.88 2.10 -2.30
C ALA A 335 -12.97 2.09 -3.37
N LEU A 336 -13.51 0.91 -3.68
CA LEU A 336 -14.65 0.70 -4.57
C LEU A 336 -15.79 0.10 -3.75
N VAL A 337 -16.99 0.64 -3.87
CA VAL A 337 -18.19 0.16 -3.16
C VAL A 337 -19.33 0.05 -4.16
N ARG A 338 -19.93 -1.14 -4.24
CA ARG A 338 -20.99 -1.45 -5.23
C ARG A 338 -22.16 -0.46 -5.13
N ASP A 339 -22.69 -0.25 -3.93
CA ASP A 339 -23.73 0.74 -3.64
C ASP A 339 -23.10 2.05 -3.18
N CYS A 340 -23.02 3.04 -4.07
CA CYS A 340 -22.48 4.37 -3.77
C CYS A 340 -23.17 5.03 -2.55
N GLU A 341 -24.45 4.76 -2.32
CA GLU A 341 -25.19 5.32 -1.19
C GLU A 341 -24.71 4.78 0.16
N ALA A 342 -24.07 3.60 0.19
CA ALA A 342 -23.46 3.10 1.41
C ALA A 342 -22.30 3.99 1.90
N LEU A 343 -21.53 4.60 0.97
CA LEU A 343 -20.52 5.61 1.32
C LEU A 343 -21.16 6.87 1.91
N ARG A 344 -22.22 7.40 1.26
CA ARG A 344 -22.93 8.58 1.77
C ARG A 344 -23.51 8.32 3.16
N ARG A 345 -24.17 7.17 3.36
CA ARG A 345 -24.69 6.78 4.67
C ARG A 345 -23.61 6.73 5.73
N ALA A 346 -22.39 6.33 5.38
CA ALA A 346 -21.29 6.21 6.32
C ALA A 346 -20.59 7.53 6.64
N PHE A 347 -20.48 8.47 5.69
CA PHE A 347 -19.56 9.59 5.81
C PHE A 347 -20.18 10.98 5.63
N SER A 348 -21.35 11.10 5.00
CA SER A 348 -21.91 12.42 4.67
C SER A 348 -22.38 13.18 5.90
N TYR A 349 -21.90 14.43 6.02
CA TYR A 349 -22.36 15.43 6.99
C TYR A 349 -22.45 16.80 6.29
N HIS A 350 -23.66 17.40 6.24
CA HIS A 350 -23.90 18.67 5.57
C HIS A 350 -24.19 19.78 6.60
N PRO A 351 -23.19 20.53 7.06
CA PRO A 351 -23.43 21.71 7.87
C PRO A 351 -24.10 22.81 7.03
N PRO A 352 -24.83 23.76 7.63
CA PRO A 352 -25.62 24.76 6.91
C PRO A 352 -24.87 25.67 5.93
N TYR A 353 -23.52 25.74 6.06
CA TYR A 353 -22.69 26.56 5.17
C TYR A 353 -22.15 25.77 3.96
N TYR A 354 -22.45 24.47 3.83
CA TYR A 354 -22.14 23.71 2.62
C TYR A 354 -23.23 23.92 1.58
N HIS A 355 -22.86 24.51 0.46
CA HIS A 355 -23.68 24.64 -0.74
C HIS A 355 -23.05 23.79 -1.84
N PHE A 356 -23.48 22.55 -1.92
CA PHE A 356 -23.04 21.63 -2.98
C PHE A 356 -24.07 21.59 -4.11
N GLU A 357 -23.60 21.46 -5.35
CA GLU A 357 -24.48 21.15 -6.46
C GLU A 357 -24.99 19.70 -6.31
N GLU A 358 -26.31 19.51 -6.32
CA GLU A 358 -26.96 18.22 -6.08
C GLU A 358 -26.56 17.12 -7.10
N GLN A 359 -26.18 17.54 -8.33
CA GLN A 359 -25.80 16.62 -9.41
C GLN A 359 -24.29 16.32 -9.47
N ALA A 360 -23.49 16.98 -8.65
CA ALA A 360 -22.05 16.84 -8.68
C ALA A 360 -21.53 15.85 -7.62
N THR A 361 -20.44 15.16 -7.92
CA THR A 361 -19.75 14.31 -6.94
C THR A 361 -18.97 15.18 -5.96
N ASN A 362 -19.27 15.05 -4.68
CA ASN A 362 -18.54 15.71 -3.60
C ASN A 362 -17.87 14.64 -2.74
N TYR A 363 -16.56 14.47 -2.87
CA TYR A 363 -15.83 13.37 -2.21
C TYR A 363 -15.75 13.48 -0.69
N VAL A 364 -16.06 14.64 -0.10
CA VAL A 364 -16.26 14.79 1.36
C VAL A 364 -17.36 13.87 1.89
N ASP A 365 -18.31 13.47 1.03
CA ASP A 365 -19.41 12.57 1.38
C ASP A 365 -19.05 11.08 1.32
N PHE A 366 -17.87 10.74 0.78
CA PHE A 366 -17.50 9.36 0.49
C PHE A 366 -16.39 8.82 1.41
N GLY A 367 -15.83 9.67 2.26
CA GLY A 367 -14.73 9.28 3.13
C GLY A 367 -14.48 10.25 4.28
N PRO A 368 -13.52 9.94 5.16
CA PRO A 368 -13.29 10.73 6.38
C PRO A 368 -12.54 12.05 6.15
N GLN A 369 -12.10 12.35 4.92
CA GLN A 369 -11.27 13.52 4.62
C GLN A 369 -12.08 14.62 3.95
N ASN A 370 -12.04 15.84 4.53
CA ASN A 370 -12.63 17.03 3.90
C ASN A 370 -11.68 17.68 2.89
N SER A 371 -10.39 17.81 3.25
CA SER A 371 -9.37 18.32 2.33
C SER A 371 -8.63 17.16 1.69
N ARG A 372 -8.64 17.08 0.35
CA ARG A 372 -8.08 15.95 -0.40
C ARG A 372 -7.22 16.46 -1.55
N GLY A 373 -6.00 15.91 -1.66
CA GLY A 373 -5.09 16.20 -2.77
C GLY A 373 -5.50 15.49 -4.07
N PHE A 374 -4.96 15.93 -5.18
CA PHE A 374 -5.26 15.40 -6.52
C PHE A 374 -4.49 14.09 -6.82
N ARG A 375 -4.75 13.04 -6.04
CA ARG A 375 -4.13 11.72 -6.19
C ARG A 375 -4.45 11.04 -7.52
N ALA A 376 -5.62 11.33 -8.09
CA ALA A 376 -6.08 10.70 -9.33
C ALA A 376 -5.20 11.03 -10.53
N LEU A 377 -4.59 12.20 -10.61
CA LEU A 377 -3.90 12.65 -11.81
C LEU A 377 -2.77 11.71 -12.23
N LYS A 378 -1.95 11.26 -11.29
CA LYS A 378 -0.85 10.33 -11.57
C LYS A 378 -1.33 8.95 -12.03
N VAL A 379 -2.44 8.46 -11.48
CA VAL A 379 -3.05 7.18 -11.87
C VAL A 379 -3.70 7.31 -13.25
N TRP A 380 -4.45 8.39 -13.47
CA TRP A 380 -5.14 8.67 -14.72
C TRP A 380 -4.21 8.79 -15.92
N LEU A 381 -3.11 9.55 -15.77
CA LEU A 381 -2.10 9.70 -16.84
C LEU A 381 -1.35 8.39 -17.10
N ALA A 382 -1.03 7.62 -16.08
CA ALA A 382 -0.39 6.33 -16.23
C ALA A 382 -1.31 5.31 -16.93
N LEU A 383 -2.61 5.30 -16.58
CA LEU A 383 -3.61 4.48 -17.27
C LEU A 383 -3.76 4.86 -18.74
N GLN A 384 -3.70 6.14 -19.09
CA GLN A 384 -3.72 6.58 -20.49
C GLN A 384 -2.45 6.20 -21.24
N GLN A 385 -1.29 6.35 -20.61
CA GLN A 385 0.00 6.05 -21.25
C GLN A 385 0.15 4.57 -21.58
N ALA A 386 -0.17 3.67 -20.64
CA ALA A 386 0.01 2.24 -20.82
C ALA A 386 -1.22 1.56 -21.44
N GLY A 387 -2.41 2.09 -21.18
CA GLY A 387 -3.69 1.46 -21.54
C GLY A 387 -3.94 0.14 -20.80
N ALA A 388 -5.13 -0.38 -20.88
CA ALA A 388 -5.49 -1.66 -20.23
C ALA A 388 -4.62 -2.84 -20.73
N SER A 389 -4.29 -2.87 -22.03
CA SER A 389 -3.44 -3.93 -22.59
C SER A 389 -2.01 -3.87 -22.07
N GLY A 390 -1.46 -2.68 -21.89
CA GLY A 390 -0.13 -2.49 -21.29
C GLY A 390 -0.08 -2.98 -19.85
N TYR A 391 -1.08 -2.64 -19.04
CA TYR A 391 -1.15 -3.11 -17.65
C TYR A 391 -1.34 -4.62 -17.56
N ARG A 392 -2.23 -5.21 -18.36
CA ARG A 392 -2.40 -6.68 -18.42
C ARG A 392 -1.09 -7.39 -18.72
N ARG A 393 -0.31 -6.85 -19.67
CA ARG A 393 1.01 -7.41 -20.01
C ARG A 393 2.00 -7.26 -18.85
N MET A 394 2.20 -6.05 -18.29
CA MET A 394 3.16 -5.81 -17.22
C MET A 394 2.85 -6.64 -15.96
N ILE A 395 1.59 -6.76 -15.57
CA ILE A 395 1.16 -7.61 -14.45
C ILE A 395 1.43 -9.10 -14.76
N GLY A 396 1.12 -9.54 -15.98
CA GLY A 396 1.42 -10.89 -16.44
C GLY A 396 2.91 -11.19 -16.47
N ASP A 397 3.74 -10.23 -16.88
CA ASP A 397 5.21 -10.33 -16.88
C ASP A 397 5.76 -10.47 -15.45
N ASP A 398 5.28 -9.68 -14.47
CA ASP A 398 5.66 -9.79 -13.07
C ASP A 398 5.33 -11.19 -12.49
N ILE A 399 4.15 -11.73 -12.82
CA ILE A 399 3.73 -13.08 -12.43
C ILE A 399 4.64 -14.14 -13.08
N ALA A 400 4.95 -14.00 -14.37
CA ALA A 400 5.84 -14.92 -15.08
C ALA A 400 7.27 -14.89 -14.53
N LEU A 401 7.79 -13.71 -14.19
CA LEU A 401 9.10 -13.55 -13.57
C LEU A 401 9.17 -14.21 -12.18
N SER A 402 8.08 -14.12 -11.41
CA SER A 402 7.99 -14.81 -10.11
C SER A 402 8.01 -16.34 -10.26
N ARG A 403 7.33 -16.88 -11.26
CA ARG A 403 7.41 -18.31 -11.59
C ARG A 403 8.82 -18.72 -12.00
N ALA A 404 9.46 -17.93 -12.87
CA ALA A 404 10.84 -18.19 -13.28
C ALA A 404 11.83 -18.14 -12.10
N MET A 405 11.63 -17.23 -11.13
CA MET A 405 12.40 -17.22 -9.88
C MET A 405 12.16 -18.48 -9.06
N ALA A 406 10.90 -18.90 -8.90
CA ALA A 406 10.54 -20.11 -8.18
C ALA A 406 11.18 -21.37 -8.81
N ASP A 407 11.14 -21.48 -10.15
CA ASP A 407 11.77 -22.57 -10.88
C ASP A 407 13.30 -22.60 -10.66
N ALA A 408 13.95 -21.43 -10.71
CA ALA A 408 15.39 -21.32 -10.47
C ALA A 408 15.76 -21.66 -9.01
N VAL A 409 14.95 -21.24 -8.04
CA VAL A 409 15.09 -21.63 -6.63
C VAL A 409 14.91 -23.13 -6.44
N ALA A 410 13.89 -23.73 -7.04
CA ALA A 410 13.62 -25.18 -6.92
C ALA A 410 14.73 -26.04 -7.55
N ALA A 411 15.39 -25.54 -8.59
CA ALA A 411 16.52 -26.20 -9.23
C ALA A 411 17.83 -26.10 -8.43
N HIS A 412 17.93 -25.16 -7.47
CA HIS A 412 19.18 -24.94 -6.73
C HIS A 412 19.34 -25.94 -5.57
N PRO A 413 20.48 -26.64 -5.45
CA PRO A 413 20.64 -27.72 -4.49
C PRO A 413 20.60 -27.31 -3.01
N GLU A 414 20.82 -26.04 -2.67
CA GLU A 414 20.87 -25.54 -1.30
C GLU A 414 19.65 -24.66 -0.95
N LEU A 415 18.68 -24.53 -1.87
CA LEU A 415 17.45 -23.76 -1.63
C LEU A 415 16.24 -24.69 -1.57
N GLU A 416 15.26 -24.31 -0.78
CA GLU A 416 13.94 -24.95 -0.67
C GLU A 416 12.87 -23.94 -1.08
N LEU A 417 12.16 -24.20 -2.17
CA LEU A 417 10.95 -23.43 -2.54
C LEU A 417 9.82 -23.81 -1.57
N VAL A 418 9.13 -22.82 -1.02
CA VAL A 418 8.02 -23.04 -0.09
C VAL A 418 6.67 -22.74 -0.74
N THR A 419 6.50 -21.56 -1.34
CA THR A 419 5.29 -21.22 -2.10
C THR A 419 5.63 -20.34 -3.30
N GLN A 420 4.73 -20.35 -4.32
CA GLN A 420 4.69 -19.37 -5.40
C GLN A 420 3.23 -19.13 -5.77
N ASP A 421 2.74 -17.90 -5.52
CA ASP A 421 1.42 -17.45 -5.95
C ASP A 421 1.52 -15.99 -6.42
N LEU A 422 0.76 -15.63 -7.45
CA LEU A 422 0.83 -14.33 -8.14
C LEU A 422 2.29 -13.94 -8.44
N SER A 423 2.75 -12.78 -7.97
CA SER A 423 4.13 -12.33 -8.16
C SER A 423 4.99 -12.50 -6.90
N ILE A 424 4.61 -13.41 -5.99
CA ILE A 424 5.37 -13.72 -4.76
C ILE A 424 5.92 -15.14 -4.82
N ALA A 425 7.23 -15.27 -4.56
CA ALA A 425 7.89 -16.54 -4.28
C ALA A 425 8.47 -16.52 -2.86
N THR A 426 8.29 -17.63 -2.12
CA THR A 426 8.89 -17.80 -0.80
C THR A 426 9.80 -19.01 -0.78
N PHE A 427 10.94 -18.86 -0.17
CA PHE A 427 11.98 -19.89 -0.18
C PHE A 427 12.92 -19.73 1.02
N ARG A 428 13.79 -20.71 1.23
CA ARG A 428 14.78 -20.68 2.31
C ARG A 428 16.09 -21.34 1.89
N TYR A 429 17.17 -20.90 2.48
CA TYR A 429 18.45 -21.58 2.39
C TYR A 429 18.49 -22.73 3.40
N VAL A 430 18.83 -23.91 2.95
CA VAL A 430 18.93 -25.12 3.78
C VAL A 430 20.27 -25.82 3.48
N PRO A 431 21.21 -25.86 4.45
CA PRO A 431 22.46 -26.59 4.28
C PRO A 431 22.22 -28.06 3.90
N ALA A 432 23.06 -28.62 3.05
CA ALA A 432 22.87 -29.95 2.47
C ALA A 432 22.74 -31.07 3.52
N ASP A 433 23.49 -30.98 4.62
CA ASP A 433 23.46 -31.94 5.73
C ASP A 433 22.20 -31.85 6.61
N LEU A 434 21.43 -30.75 6.50
CA LEU A 434 20.17 -30.54 7.24
C LEU A 434 18.94 -30.80 6.37
N ARG A 435 19.10 -31.08 5.08
CA ARG A 435 17.97 -31.39 4.18
C ARG A 435 17.24 -32.65 4.61
N GLY A 436 15.92 -32.56 4.70
CA GLY A 436 15.05 -33.65 5.13
C GLY A 436 15.14 -33.99 6.62
N SER A 437 15.87 -33.22 7.42
CA SER A 437 15.85 -33.35 8.87
C SER A 437 14.61 -32.67 9.46
N ASP A 438 13.80 -33.47 10.17
CA ASP A 438 12.58 -32.98 10.86
C ASP A 438 12.81 -32.73 12.36
N SER A 439 14.07 -32.77 12.83
CA SER A 439 14.37 -32.50 14.24
C SER A 439 14.12 -31.04 14.59
N ASP A 440 13.65 -30.76 15.80
CA ASP A 440 13.40 -29.39 16.27
C ASP A 440 14.67 -28.54 16.24
N ALA A 441 15.83 -29.14 16.62
CA ALA A 441 17.11 -28.46 16.59
C ALA A 441 17.54 -28.04 15.15
N ALA A 442 17.27 -28.88 14.14
CA ALA A 442 17.54 -28.53 12.75
C ALA A 442 16.61 -27.41 12.27
N ARG A 443 15.32 -27.45 12.65
CA ARG A 443 14.34 -26.39 12.30
C ARG A 443 14.74 -25.07 12.92
N GLU A 444 15.05 -25.03 14.22
CA GLU A 444 15.49 -23.81 14.92
C GLU A 444 16.78 -23.24 14.32
N TYR A 445 17.73 -24.09 13.99
CA TYR A 445 18.99 -23.68 13.35
C TYR A 445 18.73 -23.05 11.97
N VAL A 446 17.96 -23.72 11.10
CA VAL A 446 17.65 -23.21 9.76
C VAL A 446 16.85 -21.91 9.82
N ASP A 447 15.93 -21.75 10.78
CA ASP A 447 15.20 -20.50 10.98
C ASP A 447 16.14 -19.37 11.44
N ALA A 448 17.04 -19.63 12.39
CA ALA A 448 18.05 -18.66 12.83
C ALA A 448 19.01 -18.26 11.69
N LEU A 449 19.43 -19.24 10.89
CA LEU A 449 20.27 -19.01 9.72
C LEU A 449 19.58 -18.11 8.69
N ASN A 450 18.32 -18.38 8.35
CA ASN A 450 17.57 -17.56 7.39
C ASN A 450 17.23 -16.16 7.93
N ARG A 451 17.11 -15.97 9.25
CA ARG A 451 17.02 -14.61 9.84
C ARG A 451 18.32 -13.82 9.63
N ALA A 452 19.46 -14.43 9.94
CA ALA A 452 20.76 -13.81 9.72
C ALA A 452 21.05 -13.58 8.24
N LEU A 453 20.61 -14.48 7.37
CA LEU A 453 20.71 -14.35 5.92
C LEU A 453 19.90 -13.17 5.39
N LEU A 454 18.65 -12.99 5.86
CA LEU A 454 17.85 -11.84 5.48
C LEU A 454 18.54 -10.52 5.82
N ASP A 455 19.04 -10.41 7.05
CA ASP A 455 19.76 -9.21 7.51
C ASP A 455 20.97 -8.90 6.64
N ALA A 456 21.75 -9.94 6.28
CA ALA A 456 22.91 -9.79 5.41
C ALA A 456 22.54 -9.40 3.96
N LEU A 457 21.46 -9.96 3.40
CA LEU A 457 20.99 -9.62 2.06
C LEU A 457 20.47 -8.17 2.02
N GLN A 458 19.72 -7.76 3.03
CA GLN A 458 19.18 -6.39 3.12
C GLN A 458 20.28 -5.34 3.28
N ARG A 459 21.42 -5.67 3.88
CA ARG A 459 22.56 -4.76 4.03
C ARG A 459 23.56 -4.87 2.88
N GLY A 460 23.58 -5.99 2.17
CA GLY A 460 24.61 -6.32 1.19
C GLY A 460 24.55 -5.52 -0.12
N GLY A 461 23.42 -4.90 -0.42
CA GLY A 461 23.25 -4.03 -1.59
C GLY A 461 23.07 -4.74 -2.93
N GLU A 462 23.21 -6.07 -3.05
CA GLU A 462 23.05 -6.82 -4.30
C GLU A 462 21.57 -7.15 -4.60
N VAL A 463 20.79 -7.44 -3.58
CA VAL A 463 19.36 -7.79 -3.65
C VAL A 463 18.68 -7.39 -2.35
N PHE A 464 17.42 -7.01 -2.45
CA PHE A 464 16.58 -6.79 -1.28
C PHE A 464 15.36 -7.70 -1.31
N VAL A 465 15.20 -8.53 -0.30
CA VAL A 465 14.04 -9.39 -0.07
C VAL A 465 13.44 -9.09 1.31
N SER A 466 12.26 -9.59 1.59
CA SER A 466 11.63 -9.55 2.91
C SER A 466 11.49 -10.98 3.47
N ASN A 467 10.76 -11.12 4.57
CA ASN A 467 10.47 -12.42 5.17
C ASN A 467 8.97 -12.70 5.24
N ALA A 468 8.64 -13.96 5.47
CA ALA A 468 7.35 -14.42 5.96
C ALA A 468 7.55 -15.56 6.97
N VAL A 469 6.48 -15.93 7.66
CA VAL A 469 6.43 -17.15 8.48
C VAL A 469 5.30 -18.01 7.92
N ILE A 470 5.61 -19.18 7.41
CA ILE A 470 4.65 -20.08 6.76
C ILE A 470 4.67 -21.43 7.49
N ALA A 471 3.53 -21.82 8.02
CA ALA A 471 3.41 -23.04 8.83
C ALA A 471 4.49 -23.14 9.93
N GLY A 472 4.76 -22.01 10.60
CA GLY A 472 5.75 -21.90 11.68
C GLY A 472 7.21 -21.84 11.21
N ARG A 473 7.51 -21.89 9.91
CA ARG A 473 8.86 -21.81 9.33
C ARG A 473 9.19 -20.39 8.88
N TYR A 474 10.36 -19.90 9.25
CA TYR A 474 10.87 -18.62 8.75
C TYR A 474 11.38 -18.78 7.32
N VAL A 475 10.91 -17.94 6.40
CA VAL A 475 11.25 -17.99 4.98
C VAL A 475 11.64 -16.61 4.45
N LEU A 476 12.48 -16.58 3.43
CA LEU A 476 12.70 -15.41 2.59
C LEU A 476 11.50 -15.27 1.64
N ARG A 477 11.15 -14.03 1.33
CA ARG A 477 10.02 -13.69 0.49
C ARG A 477 10.42 -12.63 -0.54
N ALA A 478 10.26 -12.95 -1.81
CA ALA A 478 10.46 -12.03 -2.93
C ALA A 478 9.10 -11.71 -3.58
N CYS A 479 8.83 -10.43 -3.78
CA CYS A 479 7.64 -9.94 -4.49
C CYS A 479 8.08 -9.10 -5.68
N ILE A 480 7.57 -9.43 -6.87
CA ILE A 480 7.88 -8.72 -8.11
C ILE A 480 6.71 -7.81 -8.47
N VAL A 481 6.89 -6.51 -8.31
CA VAL A 481 5.97 -5.43 -8.70
C VAL A 481 6.83 -4.30 -9.27
N ASN A 482 7.58 -4.61 -10.35
CA ASN A 482 8.58 -3.69 -10.87
C ASN A 482 8.80 -3.91 -12.37
N PHE A 483 8.37 -2.97 -13.20
CA PHE A 483 8.53 -3.06 -14.65
C PHE A 483 9.98 -2.90 -15.16
N HIS A 484 10.96 -2.68 -14.27
CA HIS A 484 12.39 -2.70 -14.59
C HIS A 484 13.04 -4.06 -14.34
N THR A 485 12.40 -4.94 -13.57
CA THR A 485 12.92 -6.28 -13.30
C THR A 485 12.93 -7.14 -14.55
N SER A 486 14.04 -7.79 -14.82
CA SER A 486 14.25 -8.71 -15.96
C SER A 486 14.42 -10.16 -15.52
N LEU A 487 14.37 -11.08 -16.49
CA LEU A 487 14.65 -12.49 -16.27
C LEU A 487 16.07 -12.70 -15.67
N THR A 488 17.05 -11.92 -16.12
CA THR A 488 18.42 -11.98 -15.58
C THR A 488 18.47 -11.62 -14.09
N ASP A 489 17.68 -10.63 -13.67
CA ASP A 489 17.64 -10.20 -12.27
C ASP A 489 17.07 -11.29 -11.36
N VAL A 490 15.98 -11.94 -11.77
CA VAL A 490 15.34 -13.00 -10.97
C VAL A 490 16.18 -14.29 -10.96
N GLN A 491 16.87 -14.62 -12.06
CA GLN A 491 17.77 -15.76 -12.16
C GLN A 491 19.05 -15.62 -11.33
N ALA A 492 19.48 -14.39 -11.03
CA ALA A 492 20.62 -14.14 -10.16
C ALA A 492 20.34 -14.39 -8.67
N VAL A 493 19.06 -14.37 -8.24
CA VAL A 493 18.68 -14.46 -6.81
C VAL A 493 19.14 -15.76 -6.16
N PRO A 494 18.94 -16.96 -6.73
CA PRO A 494 19.38 -18.20 -6.10
C PRO A 494 20.86 -18.22 -5.74
N ASP A 495 21.74 -17.83 -6.67
CA ASP A 495 23.19 -17.82 -6.44
C ASP A 495 23.62 -16.80 -5.38
N ILE A 496 22.99 -15.61 -5.36
CA ILE A 496 23.26 -14.58 -4.34
C ILE A 496 22.87 -15.11 -2.96
N VAL A 497 21.68 -15.70 -2.85
CA VAL A 497 21.15 -16.24 -1.59
C VAL A 497 21.98 -17.41 -1.08
N ALA A 498 22.31 -18.38 -1.96
CA ALA A 498 23.09 -19.55 -1.59
C ALA A 498 24.53 -19.19 -1.15
N ARG A 499 25.21 -18.34 -1.92
CA ARG A 499 26.56 -17.85 -1.58
C ARG A 499 26.58 -17.15 -0.22
N THR A 500 25.60 -16.26 0.03
CA THR A 500 25.49 -15.52 1.29
C THR A 500 25.10 -16.44 2.44
N GLY A 501 24.16 -17.37 2.22
CA GLY A 501 23.74 -18.38 3.18
C GLY A 501 24.89 -19.30 3.62
N ALA A 502 25.64 -19.81 2.68
CA ALA A 502 26.83 -20.65 2.96
C ALA A 502 27.90 -19.88 3.77
N ALA A 503 28.08 -18.60 3.51
CA ALA A 503 29.05 -17.81 4.29
C ALA A 503 28.57 -17.60 5.74
N ILE A 504 27.27 -17.41 5.97
CA ILE A 504 26.70 -17.27 7.30
C ILE A 504 26.67 -18.59 8.05
N ASP A 505 26.28 -19.69 7.38
CA ASP A 505 26.28 -21.04 7.95
C ASP A 505 27.67 -21.39 8.53
N ARG A 506 28.75 -21.17 7.75
CA ARG A 506 30.12 -21.37 8.23
C ARG A 506 30.44 -20.54 9.48
N LYS A 507 30.03 -19.26 9.53
CA LYS A 507 30.26 -18.39 10.70
C LYS A 507 29.49 -18.87 11.94
N MET A 508 28.23 -19.26 11.76
CA MET A 508 27.36 -19.71 12.86
C MET A 508 27.87 -21.03 13.44
N ARG A 509 28.27 -21.99 12.60
CA ARG A 509 28.83 -23.28 13.06
C ARG A 509 30.17 -23.10 13.78
N ALA A 510 31.05 -22.22 13.29
CA ALA A 510 32.32 -21.93 13.97
C ALA A 510 32.10 -21.29 15.35
N ALA A 511 31.09 -20.40 15.49
CA ALA A 511 30.75 -19.79 16.79
C ALA A 511 30.12 -20.79 17.78
N SER A 512 29.46 -21.85 17.30
CA SER A 512 28.85 -22.88 18.15
C SER A 512 29.84 -23.95 18.63
N GLN A 513 31.06 -23.94 18.10
CA GLN A 513 32.15 -24.86 18.50
C GLN A 513 33.12 -24.23 19.52
N LEU A 514 32.94 -22.93 19.87
CA LEU A 514 33.66 -22.21 20.91
C LEU A 514 32.84 -22.12 22.21
#